data_b452ece6d97e789af52a7fd5b47927a6
#
_entry.id   b452ece6d97e789af52a7fd5b47927a6
#
_cell.length_a   1.000
_cell.length_b   1.000
_cell.length_c   1.000
_cell.angle_alpha   90.00
_cell.angle_beta   90.00
_cell.angle_gamma   90.00
#
_symmetry.space_group_name_H-M   'P 1'
#
loop_
_entity.id
_entity.type
_entity.pdbx_description
1 polymer ?
#
loop_
_entity_poly.entity_id
_entity_poly.type
_entity_poly.pdbx_seq_one_letter_code
_entity_poly.pdbx_strand_id
1 'polypeptide(L)'
;YCGQLRNKVVLQRKFPKQGNPYWDYPTVASVCQSDRFNCTCQNHSRPMRSCNNLLLHEIQNYGNLGEPATRNRPLYNGSPNYPLGNCAEQHAANDVLNALDKKNCPKSLNDLYFSRARYVRDSRELDACVNCRTILPNAQ
;
A
#
# COMPACT_ATOMS: atom_id res chain seq x y z
N TYR A 1 13.10 -7.00 8.04
CA TYR A 1 13.21 -7.29 6.58
C TYR A 1 12.39 -6.30 5.75
N CYS A 2 11.12 -6.16 6.03
CA CYS A 2 10.27 -5.19 5.31
C CYS A 2 10.82 -3.77 5.41
N GLY A 3 11.30 -3.36 6.57
CA GLY A 3 11.91 -2.05 6.75
C GLY A 3 13.16 -1.84 5.93
N GLN A 4 13.98 -2.86 5.75
CA GLN A 4 15.20 -2.79 4.94
C GLN A 4 14.85 -2.60 3.46
N LEU A 5 13.87 -3.33 2.93
CA LEU A 5 13.42 -3.17 1.55
C LEU A 5 12.80 -1.79 1.33
N ARG A 6 11.99 -1.33 2.27
CA ARG A 6 11.43 0.03 2.23
C ARG A 6 12.53 1.08 2.14
N ASN A 7 13.55 0.99 2.99
CA ASN A 7 14.66 1.93 2.99
C ASN A 7 15.41 1.92 1.65
N LYS A 8 15.60 0.75 1.07
CA LYS A 8 16.22 0.61 -0.25
C LYS A 8 15.42 1.34 -1.32
N VAL A 9 14.10 1.19 -1.33
CA VAL A 9 13.22 1.90 -2.28
C VAL A 9 13.32 3.40 -2.11
N VAL A 10 13.27 3.89 -0.89
CA VAL A 10 13.36 5.31 -0.59
C VAL A 10 14.68 5.88 -1.07
N LEU A 11 15.79 5.19 -0.81
CA LEU A 11 17.09 5.64 -1.26
C LEU A 11 17.20 5.69 -2.79
N GLN A 12 16.64 4.71 -3.50
CA GLN A 12 16.62 4.69 -4.95
C GLN A 12 15.81 5.85 -5.54
N ARG A 13 14.75 6.28 -4.86
CA ARG A 13 13.85 7.32 -5.35
C ARG A 13 14.20 8.72 -4.85
N LYS A 14 15.11 8.84 -3.89
CA LYS A 14 15.58 10.12 -3.36
C LYS A 14 16.29 10.97 -4.43
N PHE A 15 16.89 10.31 -5.41
CA PHE A 15 17.57 10.96 -6.53
C PHE A 15 16.91 10.50 -7.83
N PRO A 16 15.73 11.06 -8.18
CA PRO A 16 15.04 10.65 -9.40
C PRO A 16 15.88 11.00 -10.62
N LYS A 17 15.67 10.25 -11.70
CA LYS A 17 16.33 10.53 -12.98
C LYS A 17 15.93 11.90 -13.46
N GLN A 18 16.84 12.54 -14.20
CA GLN A 18 16.57 13.84 -14.82
C GLN A 18 15.29 13.75 -15.66
N GLY A 19 14.40 14.73 -15.50
CA GLY A 19 13.10 14.75 -16.16
C GLY A 19 11.97 14.08 -15.37
N ASN A 20 12.31 13.39 -14.25
CA ASN A 20 11.35 12.82 -13.31
C ASN A 20 11.51 13.52 -11.96
N PRO A 21 10.91 14.68 -11.77
CA PRO A 21 10.95 15.35 -10.47
C PRO A 21 10.42 14.40 -9.40
N TYR A 22 11.03 14.38 -8.22
CA TYR A 22 10.63 13.41 -7.20
C TYR A 22 9.21 13.64 -6.67
N TRP A 23 8.59 14.77 -6.93
CA TRP A 23 7.18 15.00 -6.63
C TRP A 23 6.25 14.20 -7.55
N ASP A 24 6.73 13.68 -8.69
CA ASP A 24 5.97 12.75 -9.52
C ASP A 24 5.78 11.39 -8.81
N TYR A 25 6.61 11.11 -7.82
CA TYR A 25 6.45 9.97 -6.92
C TYR A 25 5.77 10.47 -5.65
N PRO A 26 4.48 10.23 -5.51
CA PRO A 26 3.67 11.02 -4.57
C PRO A 26 4.03 10.84 -3.12
N THR A 27 5.12 10.37 -2.78
CA THR A 27 5.58 10.54 -1.41
C THR A 27 5.85 9.29 -0.63
N VAL A 28 5.18 8.18 -0.92
CA VAL A 28 5.17 7.08 0.04
C VAL A 28 5.66 5.80 -0.63
N ALA A 29 6.59 5.13 0.03
CA ALA A 29 7.00 3.77 -0.31
C ALA A 29 6.65 2.85 0.83
N SER A 30 6.13 1.68 0.53
CA SER A 30 5.77 0.67 1.50
C SER A 30 6.24 -0.70 1.05
N VAL A 31 6.41 -1.60 1.99
CA VAL A 31 6.77 -2.98 1.74
C VAL A 31 5.69 -3.88 2.33
N CYS A 32 5.24 -4.82 1.54
CA CYS A 32 4.34 -5.88 1.97
C CYS A 32 5.06 -7.23 1.83
N GLN A 33 4.85 -8.10 2.78
CA GLN A 33 5.41 -9.45 2.79
C GLN A 33 4.34 -10.45 3.23
N SER A 34 4.29 -11.59 2.57
CA SER A 34 3.47 -12.71 3.02
C SER A 34 4.19 -13.48 4.12
N ASP A 35 3.48 -13.80 5.20
CA ASP A 35 4.01 -14.61 6.30
C ASP A 35 4.21 -16.07 5.90
N ARG A 36 3.33 -16.58 5.04
CA ARG A 36 3.34 -18.01 4.66
C ARG A 36 4.34 -18.34 3.57
N PHE A 37 4.65 -17.38 2.70
CA PHE A 37 5.45 -17.60 1.53
C PHE A 37 6.46 -16.49 1.37
N ASN A 38 7.62 -16.81 0.85
CA ASN A 38 8.67 -15.82 0.60
C ASN A 38 8.30 -14.93 -0.60
N CYS A 39 7.32 -14.08 -0.39
CA CYS A 39 6.76 -13.21 -1.39
C CYS A 39 6.71 -11.78 -0.83
N THR A 40 7.42 -10.88 -1.46
CA THR A 40 7.52 -9.47 -1.02
C THR A 40 7.30 -8.53 -2.17
N CYS A 41 6.76 -7.36 -1.86
CA CYS A 41 6.59 -6.28 -2.81
C CYS A 41 6.77 -4.93 -2.11
N GLN A 42 7.27 -3.97 -2.84
CA GLN A 42 7.41 -2.58 -2.39
C GLN A 42 6.75 -1.67 -3.41
N ASN A 43 6.08 -0.63 -2.95
CA ASN A 43 5.31 0.20 -3.85
C ASN A 43 5.15 1.63 -3.32
N HIS A 44 4.57 2.49 -4.12
CA HIS A 44 4.29 3.88 -3.76
C HIS A 44 2.82 4.22 -4.04
N SER A 45 2.33 5.30 -3.47
CA SER A 45 0.95 5.72 -3.67
C SER A 45 0.73 6.22 -5.09
N ARG A 46 -0.40 5.84 -5.68
CA ARG A 46 -0.88 6.27 -6.99
C ARG A 46 -2.32 5.78 -7.19
N PRO A 47 -3.05 6.30 -8.18
CA PRO A 47 -4.38 5.77 -8.49
C PRO A 47 -4.34 4.29 -8.85
N MET A 48 -5.37 3.55 -8.44
CA MET A 48 -5.54 2.13 -8.74
C MET A 48 -6.86 1.93 -9.47
N ARG A 49 -6.83 1.26 -10.62
CA ARG A 49 -8.02 1.03 -11.46
C ARG A 49 -8.56 -0.38 -11.34
N SER A 50 -7.69 -1.33 -11.00
CA SER A 50 -8.08 -2.72 -10.81
C SER A 50 -7.17 -3.34 -9.77
N CYS A 51 -7.63 -4.39 -9.11
CA CYS A 51 -6.83 -5.10 -8.11
C CYS A 51 -7.29 -6.53 -7.96
N ASN A 52 -6.50 -7.29 -7.21
CA ASN A 52 -6.83 -8.66 -6.84
C ASN A 52 -8.21 -8.74 -6.21
N ASN A 53 -8.97 -9.79 -6.55
CA ASN A 53 -10.35 -9.95 -6.10
C ASN A 53 -10.50 -9.95 -4.58
N LEU A 54 -9.55 -10.52 -3.85
CA LEU A 54 -9.60 -10.52 -2.39
C LEU A 54 -9.52 -9.10 -1.83
N LEU A 55 -8.61 -8.29 -2.35
CA LEU A 55 -8.48 -6.90 -1.95
C LEU A 55 -9.69 -6.07 -2.41
N LEU A 56 -10.15 -6.28 -3.63
CA LEU A 56 -11.32 -5.58 -4.18
C LEU A 56 -12.57 -5.85 -3.35
N HIS A 57 -12.78 -7.10 -2.96
CA HIS A 57 -13.93 -7.47 -2.12
C HIS A 57 -13.92 -6.71 -0.79
N GLU A 58 -12.76 -6.58 -0.18
CA GLU A 58 -12.62 -5.83 1.07
C GLU A 58 -12.83 -4.32 0.86
N ILE A 59 -12.27 -3.77 -0.21
CA ILE A 59 -12.46 -2.36 -0.56
C ILE A 59 -13.94 -2.03 -0.77
N GLN A 60 -14.70 -2.90 -1.40
CA GLN A 60 -16.11 -2.69 -1.72
C GLN A 60 -17.00 -2.57 -0.47
N ASN A 61 -16.53 -3.02 0.68
CA ASN A 61 -17.23 -2.77 1.95
C ASN A 61 -17.27 -1.29 2.33
N TYR A 62 -16.38 -0.48 1.76
CA TYR A 62 -16.20 0.93 2.12
C TYR A 62 -16.53 1.91 1.00
N GLY A 63 -16.61 1.44 -0.23
CA GLY A 63 -16.90 2.28 -1.38
C GLY A 63 -16.43 1.66 -2.68
N ASN A 64 -16.16 2.50 -3.66
CA ASN A 64 -15.69 2.08 -4.98
C ASN A 64 -14.19 2.27 -5.11
N LEU A 65 -13.52 1.32 -5.74
CA LEU A 65 -12.10 1.44 -6.05
C LEU A 65 -11.85 2.72 -6.88
N GLY A 66 -10.84 3.48 -6.45
CA GLY A 66 -10.47 4.72 -7.12
C GLY A 66 -11.24 5.96 -6.66
N GLU A 67 -12.17 5.80 -5.71
CA GLU A 67 -12.97 6.89 -5.16
C GLU A 67 -12.82 6.95 -3.63
N PRO A 68 -13.04 8.11 -3.00
CA PRO A 68 -13.05 8.19 -1.55
C PRO A 68 -14.11 7.26 -0.93
N ALA A 69 -13.81 6.72 0.23
CA ALA A 69 -14.73 5.85 0.95
C ALA A 69 -16.05 6.56 1.26
N THR A 70 -17.17 5.86 1.08
CA THR A 70 -18.52 6.42 1.26
C THR A 70 -19.26 5.78 2.43
N ARG A 71 -18.77 4.66 2.98
CA ARG A 71 -19.47 3.94 4.06
C ARG A 71 -18.48 3.17 4.95
N ASN A 72 -18.91 2.86 6.15
CA ASN A 72 -18.22 1.99 7.12
C ASN A 72 -16.77 2.43 7.48
N ARG A 73 -16.35 3.61 7.06
CA ARG A 73 -15.03 4.13 7.34
C ARG A 73 -15.07 4.91 8.65
N PRO A 74 -14.18 4.61 9.60
CA PRO A 74 -14.05 5.45 10.79
C PRO A 74 -13.75 6.90 10.42
N LEU A 75 -14.40 7.83 11.10
CA LEU A 75 -14.16 9.27 10.91
C LEU A 75 -13.15 9.73 11.96
N TYR A 76 -12.01 10.23 11.47
CA TYR A 76 -10.99 10.86 12.31
C TYR A 76 -10.83 12.31 11.87
N ASN A 77 -10.90 13.23 12.79
CA ASN A 77 -10.69 14.64 12.53
C ASN A 77 -9.30 14.86 11.90
N GLY A 78 -9.27 15.61 10.79
CA GLY A 78 -8.02 15.94 10.11
C GLY A 78 -7.40 14.81 9.29
N SER A 79 -8.03 13.64 9.23
CA SER A 79 -7.53 12.53 8.44
C SER A 79 -8.02 12.64 6.99
N PRO A 80 -7.11 12.65 5.99
CA PRO A 80 -7.53 12.71 4.59
C PRO A 80 -8.33 11.47 4.19
N ASN A 81 -9.33 11.66 3.34
CA ASN A 81 -10.07 10.57 2.73
C ASN A 81 -9.54 10.32 1.32
N TYR A 82 -8.42 9.60 1.23
CA TYR A 82 -7.81 9.25 -0.04
C TYR A 82 -8.70 8.30 -0.84
N PRO A 83 -8.60 8.30 -2.19
CA PRO A 83 -9.27 7.28 -2.99
C PRO A 83 -8.89 5.87 -2.54
N LEU A 84 -9.88 4.98 -2.49
CA LEU A 84 -9.63 3.58 -2.12
C LEU A 84 -8.68 2.92 -3.12
N GLY A 85 -7.70 2.22 -2.62
CA GLY A 85 -6.64 1.61 -3.43
C GLY A 85 -5.45 2.52 -3.71
N ASN A 86 -5.51 3.80 -3.38
CA ASN A 86 -4.45 4.76 -3.72
C ASN A 86 -3.15 4.55 -2.94
N CYS A 87 -3.21 4.10 -1.70
CA CYS A 87 -2.05 4.09 -0.82
C CYS A 87 -1.02 3.03 -1.22
N ALA A 88 0.24 3.31 -0.90
CA ALA A 88 1.37 2.40 -1.20
C ALA A 88 1.16 1.00 -0.63
N GLU A 89 0.62 0.90 0.57
CA GLU A 89 0.34 -0.38 1.22
C GLU A 89 -0.65 -1.22 0.42
N GLN A 90 -1.70 -0.60 -0.13
CA GLN A 90 -2.69 -1.32 -0.94
C GLN A 90 -2.10 -1.79 -2.26
N HIS A 91 -1.25 -1.00 -2.91
CA HIS A 91 -0.53 -1.44 -4.11
C HIS A 91 0.42 -2.59 -3.81
N ALA A 92 1.19 -2.51 -2.74
CA ALA A 92 2.10 -3.58 -2.33
C ALA A 92 1.34 -4.87 -2.00
N ALA A 93 0.24 -4.75 -1.27
CA ALA A 93 -0.63 -5.89 -0.97
C ALA A 93 -1.19 -6.54 -2.24
N ASN A 94 -1.67 -5.72 -3.17
CA ASN A 94 -2.19 -6.21 -4.45
C ASN A 94 -1.16 -7.05 -5.20
N ASP A 95 0.07 -6.59 -5.29
CA ASP A 95 1.12 -7.31 -6.00
C ASP A 95 1.47 -8.63 -5.32
N VAL A 96 1.52 -8.66 -3.98
CA VAL A 96 1.77 -9.90 -3.24
C VAL A 96 0.61 -10.89 -3.43
N LEU A 97 -0.63 -10.45 -3.34
CA LEU A 97 -1.80 -11.30 -3.56
C LEU A 97 -1.81 -11.89 -4.97
N ASN A 98 -1.49 -11.09 -5.98
CA ASN A 98 -1.39 -11.58 -7.36
C ASN A 98 -0.27 -12.61 -7.53
N ALA A 99 0.87 -12.41 -6.88
CA ALA A 99 1.96 -13.38 -6.90
C ALA A 99 1.57 -14.71 -6.23
N LEU A 100 0.84 -14.65 -5.12
CA LEU A 100 0.32 -15.85 -4.46
C LEU A 100 -0.67 -16.60 -5.36
N ASP A 101 -1.55 -15.90 -6.06
CA ASP A 101 -2.47 -16.51 -7.02
C ASP A 101 -1.74 -17.23 -8.14
N LYS A 102 -0.70 -16.63 -8.70
CA LYS A 102 0.11 -17.26 -9.76
C LYS A 102 0.77 -18.55 -9.31
N LYS A 103 1.07 -18.67 -8.01
CA LYS A 103 1.68 -19.87 -7.42
C LYS A 103 0.65 -20.85 -6.88
N ASN A 104 -0.64 -20.57 -7.04
CA ASN A 104 -1.74 -21.34 -6.45
C ASN A 104 -1.60 -21.50 -4.92
N CYS A 105 -1.09 -20.46 -4.27
CA CYS A 105 -0.91 -20.44 -2.83
C CYS A 105 -2.15 -19.90 -2.13
N PRO A 106 -2.50 -20.43 -0.95
CA PRO A 106 -3.53 -19.81 -0.12
C PRO A 106 -3.16 -18.40 0.23
N LYS A 107 -4.16 -17.51 0.30
CA LYS A 107 -3.95 -16.10 0.61
C LYS A 107 -5.01 -15.58 1.58
N SER A 108 -4.59 -14.65 2.43
CA SER A 108 -5.46 -13.94 3.35
C SER A 108 -4.85 -12.58 3.64
N LEU A 109 -5.67 -11.56 3.79
CA LEU A 109 -5.18 -10.23 4.19
C LEU A 109 -4.50 -10.26 5.56
N ASN A 110 -4.89 -11.17 6.44
CA ASN A 110 -4.27 -11.34 7.76
C ASN A 110 -2.84 -11.87 7.69
N ASP A 111 -2.45 -12.49 6.59
CA ASP A 111 -1.10 -13.04 6.40
C ASP A 111 -0.14 -12.02 5.78
N LEU A 112 -0.60 -10.82 5.47
CA LEU A 112 0.22 -9.76 4.88
C LEU A 112 0.74 -8.84 5.97
N TYR A 113 2.05 -8.58 5.95
CA TYR A 113 2.74 -7.71 6.90
C TYR A 113 3.38 -6.54 6.19
N PHE A 114 3.37 -5.38 6.84
CA PHE A 114 3.79 -4.12 6.23
C PHE A 114 4.87 -3.45 7.07
N SER A 115 5.86 -2.86 6.41
CA SER A 115 6.70 -1.86 7.04
C SER A 115 5.91 -0.55 7.15
N ARG A 116 6.35 0.34 8.04
CA ARG A 116 5.85 1.72 8.00
C ARG A 116 6.27 2.37 6.68
N ALA A 117 5.39 3.17 6.12
CA ALA A 117 5.67 3.90 4.89
C ALA A 117 6.59 5.10 5.17
N ARG A 118 7.25 5.58 4.13
CA ARG A 118 8.10 6.77 4.19
C ARG A 118 7.84 7.70 3.02
N TYR A 119 7.95 8.99 3.27
CA TYR A 119 8.00 9.96 2.18
C TYR A 119 9.27 9.76 1.36
N VAL A 120 9.11 9.74 0.04
CA VAL A 120 10.26 9.56 -0.86
C VAL A 120 11.22 10.75 -0.75
N ARG A 121 10.69 11.97 -0.63
CA ARG A 121 11.49 13.19 -0.68
C ARG A 121 12.43 13.39 0.52
N ASP A 122 12.05 12.93 1.72
CA ASP A 122 12.82 13.21 2.95
C ASP A 122 13.02 11.99 3.86
N SER A 123 12.52 10.83 3.43
CA SER A 123 12.60 9.57 4.18
C SER A 123 11.88 9.59 5.54
N ARG A 124 11.05 10.59 5.81
CA ARG A 124 10.28 10.67 7.04
C ARG A 124 9.23 9.56 7.06
N GLU A 125 9.13 8.85 8.17
CA GLU A 125 8.09 7.82 8.37
C GLU A 125 6.73 8.47 8.59
N LEU A 126 5.69 7.76 8.15
CA LEU A 126 4.32 8.15 8.42
C LEU A 126 3.48 6.91 8.71
N ASP A 127 2.43 7.11 9.49
CA ASP A 127 1.48 6.06 9.79
C ASP A 127 0.62 5.75 8.57
N ALA A 128 0.14 4.50 8.49
CA ALA A 128 -0.83 4.13 7.49
C ALA A 128 -2.08 5.01 7.61
N CYS A 129 -2.65 5.41 6.47
CA CYS A 129 -3.88 6.19 6.48
C CYS A 129 -5.06 5.35 7.01
N VAL A 130 -6.18 6.02 7.30
CA VAL A 130 -7.36 5.36 7.83
C VAL A 130 -7.85 4.24 6.89
N ASN A 131 -7.83 4.47 5.59
CA ASN A 131 -8.24 3.45 4.61
C ASN A 131 -7.38 2.18 4.73
N CYS A 132 -6.05 2.34 4.80
CA CYS A 132 -5.15 1.19 4.92
C CYS A 132 -5.35 0.44 6.23
N ARG A 133 -5.45 1.15 7.35
CA ARG A 133 -5.66 0.52 8.66
C ARG A 133 -7.01 -0.19 8.76
N THR A 134 -8.00 0.28 8.00
CA THR A 134 -9.33 -0.31 7.98
C THR A 134 -9.38 -1.56 7.10
N ILE A 135 -8.72 -1.53 5.94
CA ILE A 135 -8.76 -2.59 4.93
C ILE A 135 -7.72 -3.68 5.20
N LEU A 136 -6.52 -3.28 5.65
CA LEU A 136 -5.37 -4.15 5.82
C LEU A 136 -5.07 -4.33 7.32
N PRO A 137 -5.34 -5.52 7.90
CA PRO A 137 -5.24 -5.71 9.35
C PRO A 137 -3.89 -5.37 9.96
N ASN A 138 -2.80 -5.59 9.22
CA ASN A 138 -1.44 -5.40 9.73
C ASN A 138 -0.76 -4.13 9.20
N ALA A 139 -1.50 -3.21 8.59
CA ALA A 139 -0.94 -1.93 8.14
C ALA A 139 -0.56 -1.05 9.34
N GLN A 140 0.61 -0.43 9.24
CA GLN A 140 1.18 0.35 10.34
C GLN A 140 1.13 1.85 10.07
#